data_85b064cb8ccecc71b8037a30a873ed55
#
_entry.id   85b064cb8ccecc71b8037a30a873ed55
#
_cell.length_a   1.000
_cell.length_b   1.000
_cell.length_c   1.000
_cell.angle_alpha   90.00
_cell.angle_beta   90.00
_cell.angle_gamma   90.00
#
_symmetry.space_group_name_H-M   'P 1'
#
loop_
_entity.id
_entity.type
_entity.pdbx_description
1 polymer ?
#
loop_
_entity_poly.entity_id
_entity_poly.type
_entity_poly.pdbx_seq_one_letter_code
_entity_poly.pdbx_strand_id
1 'polypeptide(L)'
;NFMAEHITLSPDKKWLYFSANAGKDNKSIDRRHIARVPVDKAAMEVLGQGSHMEWMPVLTGDSKHIAFITTIGQQPPMPAVVETAKASTLGKNLKVLSKENIPANFPTAQLVAPEQVIFKAPDGLNIHAQLFKGKGSAAKKPAIVYIHGGPSRQMLLGWNYSEYYANAYALNQYLASQGFTVLSVNYRLGIGYGYDFQC
;
A
#
# COMPACT_ATOMS: atom_id res chain seq x y z
N ASN A 1 4.95 13.21 10.34
CA ASN A 1 3.59 12.68 10.54
C ASN A 1 3.42 11.43 9.68
N PHE A 2 2.95 10.34 10.25
CA PHE A 2 2.61 9.11 9.57
C PHE A 2 1.42 8.44 10.29
N MET A 3 0.76 7.53 9.62
CA MET A 3 -0.31 6.72 10.17
C MET A 3 0.24 5.35 10.54
N ALA A 4 -0.15 4.81 11.70
CA ALA A 4 0.18 3.47 12.15
C ALA A 4 -1.10 2.62 12.23
N GLU A 5 -1.04 1.42 11.67
CA GLU A 5 -2.15 0.46 11.62
C GLU A 5 -1.65 -0.94 12.03
N HIS A 6 -2.54 -1.81 12.49
CA HIS A 6 -2.24 -3.21 12.78
C HIS A 6 -1.05 -3.41 13.72
N ILE A 7 -1.14 -2.81 14.91
CA ILE A 7 -0.06 -2.82 15.89
C ILE A 7 -0.01 -4.18 16.61
N THR A 8 1.19 -4.77 16.65
CA THR A 8 1.46 -6.05 17.32
C THR A 8 2.67 -5.92 18.25
N LEU A 9 2.55 -6.44 19.46
CA LEU A 9 3.66 -6.52 20.41
C LEU A 9 4.49 -7.78 20.15
N SER A 10 5.82 -7.65 20.16
CA SER A 10 6.73 -8.80 20.05
C SER A 10 6.58 -9.75 21.24
N PRO A 11 6.84 -11.07 21.10
CA PRO A 11 6.73 -12.03 22.19
C PRO A 11 7.60 -11.70 23.42
N ASP A 12 8.77 -11.10 23.21
CA ASP A 12 9.67 -10.62 24.26
C ASP A 12 9.27 -9.28 24.87
N LYS A 13 8.16 -8.68 24.39
CA LYS A 13 7.58 -7.39 24.82
C LYS A 13 8.51 -6.18 24.68
N LYS A 14 9.53 -6.26 23.81
CA LYS A 14 10.49 -5.17 23.60
C LYS A 14 10.18 -4.28 22.42
N TRP A 15 9.36 -4.75 21.48
CA TRP A 15 9.08 -4.05 20.23
C TRP A 15 7.60 -4.03 19.92
N LEU A 16 7.14 -2.90 19.39
CA LEU A 16 5.86 -2.81 18.67
C LEU A 16 6.16 -2.84 17.17
N TYR A 17 5.48 -3.73 16.46
CA TYR A 17 5.47 -3.80 15.00
C TYR A 17 4.13 -3.30 14.47
N PHE A 18 4.14 -2.60 13.36
CA PHE A 18 2.93 -2.04 12.76
C PHE A 18 3.11 -1.76 11.28
N SER A 19 2.02 -1.50 10.59
CA SER A 19 2.04 -0.98 9.22
C SER A 19 1.97 0.54 9.26
N ALA A 20 2.81 1.22 8.47
CA ALA A 20 2.85 2.68 8.41
C ALA A 20 2.97 3.18 6.97
N ASN A 21 2.43 4.36 6.72
CA ASN A 21 2.63 5.09 5.47
C ASN A 21 3.91 5.94 5.52
N ALA A 22 4.99 5.32 5.96
CA ALA A 22 6.31 5.93 6.11
C ALA A 22 7.35 5.14 5.33
N GLY A 23 8.36 5.81 4.82
CA GLY A 23 9.46 5.18 4.09
C GLY A 23 10.46 6.21 3.58
N LYS A 24 11.43 5.73 2.77
CA LYS A 24 12.54 6.57 2.29
C LYS A 24 12.18 7.42 1.08
N ASP A 25 11.17 7.02 0.31
CA ASP A 25 10.74 7.76 -0.87
C ASP A 25 9.43 8.51 -0.63
N ASN A 26 9.15 9.51 -1.46
CA ASN A 26 7.95 10.34 -1.37
C ASN A 26 6.66 9.57 -1.71
N LYS A 27 6.74 8.38 -2.32
CA LYS A 27 5.61 7.53 -2.63
C LYS A 27 5.18 6.68 -1.44
N SER A 28 6.02 6.56 -0.42
CA SER A 28 5.73 5.78 0.78
C SER A 28 4.50 6.28 1.54
N ILE A 29 4.17 7.57 1.43
CA ILE A 29 2.93 8.14 2.00
C ILE A 29 1.67 7.50 1.40
N ASP A 30 1.71 7.07 0.14
CA ASP A 30 0.63 6.39 -0.58
C ASP A 30 0.80 4.87 -0.60
N ARG A 31 1.59 4.34 0.33
CA ARG A 31 1.84 2.91 0.54
C ARG A 31 1.73 2.54 2.01
N ARG A 32 1.96 1.27 2.32
CA ARG A 32 2.13 0.75 3.68
C ARG A 32 3.40 -0.05 3.74
N HIS A 33 4.21 0.24 4.75
CA HIS A 33 5.44 -0.50 5.03
C HIS A 33 5.43 -0.98 6.48
N ILE A 34 6.00 -2.15 6.74
CA ILE A 34 6.23 -2.59 8.11
C ILE A 34 7.26 -1.68 8.76
N ALA A 35 6.92 -1.20 9.93
CA ALA A 35 7.79 -0.48 10.83
C ALA A 35 7.79 -1.13 12.21
N ARG A 36 8.78 -0.79 13.02
CA ARG A 36 8.85 -1.17 14.42
C ARG A 36 9.37 -0.03 15.27
N VAL A 37 9.05 -0.06 16.54
CA VAL A 37 9.58 0.88 17.54
C VAL A 37 9.84 0.14 18.85
N PRO A 38 10.95 0.41 19.55
CA PRO A 38 11.16 -0.12 20.91
C PRO A 38 10.06 0.41 21.84
N VAL A 39 9.63 -0.41 22.81
CA VAL A 39 8.57 0.01 23.77
C VAL A 39 9.05 1.08 24.74
N ASP A 40 10.33 1.24 24.95
CA ASP A 40 10.95 2.12 25.94
C ASP A 40 11.46 3.45 25.36
N LYS A 41 11.44 3.63 24.04
CA LYS A 41 11.89 4.88 23.40
C LYS A 41 11.27 5.12 22.04
N ALA A 42 11.12 6.40 21.68
CA ALA A 42 10.58 6.86 20.38
C ALA A 42 11.65 6.78 19.27
N ALA A 43 12.07 5.56 18.88
CA ALA A 43 13.05 5.30 17.83
C ALA A 43 12.48 4.36 16.77
N MET A 44 11.63 4.90 15.88
CA MET A 44 11.00 4.12 14.83
C MET A 44 11.99 3.71 13.73
N GLU A 45 11.90 2.46 13.30
CA GLU A 45 12.60 1.90 12.16
C GLU A 45 11.59 1.43 11.11
N VAL A 46 11.71 1.91 9.88
CA VAL A 46 10.92 1.40 8.74
C VAL A 46 11.70 0.26 8.10
N LEU A 47 11.06 -0.90 8.02
CA LEU A 47 11.65 -2.16 7.52
C LEU A 47 11.32 -2.41 6.05
N GLY A 48 10.08 -2.10 5.64
CA GLY A 48 9.63 -2.20 4.26
C GLY A 48 10.14 -1.04 3.40
N GLN A 49 10.22 -1.26 2.09
CA GLN A 49 10.63 -0.22 1.13
C GLN A 49 10.26 -0.57 -0.31
N GLY A 50 10.32 0.43 -1.18
CA GLY A 50 10.08 0.25 -2.62
C GLY A 50 8.62 0.12 -2.98
N SER A 51 8.30 -0.71 -3.98
CA SER A 51 6.94 -0.85 -4.51
C SER A 51 6.08 -1.87 -3.78
N HIS A 52 6.66 -2.67 -2.90
CA HIS A 52 5.90 -3.57 -2.03
C HIS A 52 5.10 -2.77 -1.01
N MET A 53 3.95 -3.30 -0.65
CA MET A 53 3.17 -2.85 0.51
C MET A 53 3.02 -4.03 1.45
N GLU A 54 3.10 -3.77 2.74
CA GLU A 54 3.07 -4.80 3.77
C GLU A 54 2.08 -4.40 4.88
N TRP A 55 1.22 -5.35 5.29
CA TRP A 55 0.23 -5.17 6.35
C TRP A 55 0.26 -6.29 7.38
N MET A 56 -0.29 -5.99 8.55
CA MET A 56 -0.58 -6.95 9.60
C MET A 56 0.65 -7.77 10.03
N PRO A 57 1.77 -7.12 10.43
CA PRO A 57 2.94 -7.85 10.88
C PRO A 57 2.66 -8.63 12.15
N VAL A 58 3.00 -9.91 12.16
CA VAL A 58 2.92 -10.79 13.33
C VAL A 58 4.24 -11.55 13.46
N LEU A 59 4.84 -11.52 14.65
CA LEU A 59 6.04 -12.30 14.92
C LEU A 59 5.66 -13.73 15.31
N THR A 60 6.49 -14.69 14.88
CA THR A 60 6.42 -16.05 15.40
C THR A 60 6.76 -16.09 16.90
N GLY A 61 6.25 -17.08 17.62
CA GLY A 61 6.45 -17.19 19.08
C GLY A 61 7.93 -17.24 19.50
N ASP A 62 8.80 -17.74 18.63
CA ASP A 62 10.25 -17.76 18.81
C ASP A 62 10.95 -16.46 18.37
N SER A 63 10.18 -15.47 17.90
CA SER A 63 10.64 -14.17 17.39
C SER A 63 11.61 -14.24 16.19
N LYS A 64 11.74 -15.38 15.53
CA LYS A 64 12.69 -15.56 14.42
C LYS A 64 12.15 -15.10 13.08
N HIS A 65 10.84 -15.02 12.93
CA HIS A 65 10.20 -14.62 11.66
C HIS A 65 9.10 -13.59 11.91
N ILE A 66 8.87 -12.78 10.89
CA ILE A 66 7.72 -11.87 10.78
C ILE A 66 6.86 -12.39 9.65
N ALA A 67 5.61 -12.73 9.93
CA ALA A 67 4.59 -13.03 8.95
C ALA A 67 3.75 -11.78 8.69
N PHE A 68 3.31 -11.57 7.45
CA PHE A 68 2.55 -10.39 7.04
C PHE A 68 1.84 -10.63 5.71
N ILE A 69 0.97 -9.70 5.30
CA ILE A 69 0.40 -9.68 3.96
C ILE A 69 1.22 -8.73 3.10
N THR A 70 1.61 -9.15 1.89
CA THR A 70 2.32 -8.30 0.93
C THR A 70 1.61 -8.23 -0.41
N THR A 71 1.81 -7.13 -1.11
CA THR A 71 1.31 -6.90 -2.47
C THR A 71 2.20 -5.92 -3.23
N ILE A 72 2.00 -5.88 -4.52
CA ILE A 72 2.47 -4.81 -5.43
C ILE A 72 1.32 -4.40 -6.35
N GLY A 73 1.54 -3.41 -7.21
CA GLY A 73 0.49 -2.95 -8.13
C GLY A 73 -0.09 -4.03 -9.05
N GLN A 74 0.67 -5.07 -9.36
CA GLN A 74 0.34 -6.11 -10.34
C GLN A 74 0.21 -7.51 -9.73
N GLN A 75 0.29 -7.63 -8.40
CA GLN A 75 0.12 -8.89 -7.67
C GLN A 75 -0.89 -8.69 -6.54
N PRO A 76 -1.89 -9.58 -6.40
CA PRO A 76 -2.86 -9.48 -5.32
C PRO A 76 -2.21 -9.65 -3.95
N PRO A 77 -2.91 -9.30 -2.85
CA PRO A 77 -2.43 -9.54 -1.50
C PRO A 77 -2.14 -11.02 -1.26
N MET A 78 -0.93 -11.32 -0.79
CA MET A 78 -0.45 -12.67 -0.53
C MET A 78 0.23 -12.72 0.84
N PRO A 79 0.12 -13.84 1.56
CA PRO A 79 0.89 -14.04 2.77
C PRO A 79 2.38 -14.11 2.45
N ALA A 80 3.19 -13.52 3.30
CA ALA A 80 4.65 -13.55 3.18
C ALA A 80 5.31 -13.70 4.54
N VAL A 81 6.59 -14.07 4.51
CA VAL A 81 7.41 -14.22 5.70
C VAL A 81 8.82 -13.69 5.42
N VAL A 82 9.44 -13.13 6.44
CA VAL A 82 10.86 -12.75 6.44
C VAL A 82 11.50 -13.16 7.78
N GLU A 83 12.77 -13.55 7.74
CA GLU A 83 13.56 -13.73 8.97
C GLU A 83 13.72 -12.39 9.69
N THR A 84 13.46 -12.33 10.98
CA THR A 84 13.54 -11.08 11.76
C THR A 84 14.94 -10.45 11.67
N ALA A 85 15.99 -11.26 11.61
CA ALA A 85 17.37 -10.79 11.42
C ALA A 85 17.61 -10.09 10.07
N LYS A 86 16.77 -10.35 9.06
CA LYS A 86 16.84 -9.76 7.71
C LYS A 86 15.75 -8.69 7.47
N ALA A 87 15.01 -8.33 8.51
CA ALA A 87 13.87 -7.41 8.37
C ALA A 87 14.25 -6.01 7.88
N SER A 88 15.45 -5.51 8.19
CA SER A 88 15.96 -4.22 7.69
C SER A 88 16.09 -4.16 6.14
N THR A 89 16.06 -5.31 5.48
CA THR A 89 16.11 -5.46 4.02
C THR A 89 14.88 -6.23 3.51
N LEU A 90 13.73 -6.05 4.15
CA LEU A 90 12.51 -6.82 3.97
C LEU A 90 12.14 -6.96 2.50
N GLY A 91 12.09 -5.88 1.73
CA GLY A 91 11.74 -5.90 0.32
C GLY A 91 12.63 -6.78 -0.59
N LYS A 92 13.83 -7.14 -0.13
CA LYS A 92 14.75 -8.03 -0.87
C LYS A 92 14.68 -9.48 -0.40
N ASN A 93 14.28 -9.73 0.85
CA ASN A 93 14.40 -11.02 1.53
C ASN A 93 13.04 -11.65 1.87
N LEU A 94 11.93 -11.01 1.53
CA LEU A 94 10.61 -11.59 1.80
C LEU A 94 10.40 -12.85 0.93
N LYS A 95 9.80 -13.85 1.54
CA LYS A 95 9.31 -15.04 0.86
C LYS A 95 7.79 -14.96 0.78
N VAL A 96 7.25 -14.77 -0.41
CA VAL A 96 5.82 -14.88 -0.66
C VAL A 96 5.41 -16.34 -0.57
N LEU A 97 4.38 -16.63 0.23
CA LEU A 97 3.83 -17.96 0.42
C LEU A 97 2.67 -18.16 -0.55
N SER A 98 2.44 -19.42 -0.92
CA SER A 98 1.25 -19.82 -1.70
C SER A 98 1.09 -19.09 -3.05
N LYS A 99 2.19 -18.72 -3.71
CA LYS A 99 2.15 -18.14 -5.06
C LYS A 99 1.41 -19.02 -6.06
N GLU A 100 1.48 -20.32 -5.87
CA GLU A 100 0.77 -21.33 -6.66
C GLU A 100 -0.76 -21.21 -6.58
N ASN A 101 -1.28 -20.52 -5.57
CA ASN A 101 -2.71 -20.28 -5.43
C ASN A 101 -3.20 -19.07 -6.26
N ILE A 102 -2.30 -18.31 -6.87
CA ILE A 102 -2.71 -17.28 -7.84
C ILE A 102 -3.21 -18.02 -9.09
N PRO A 103 -4.47 -17.81 -9.50
CA PRO A 103 -5.00 -18.50 -10.68
C PRO A 103 -4.12 -18.29 -11.90
N ALA A 104 -3.90 -19.34 -12.70
CA ALA A 104 -3.05 -19.25 -13.90
C ALA A 104 -3.55 -18.20 -14.93
N ASN A 105 -4.85 -17.90 -14.91
CA ASN A 105 -5.47 -16.86 -15.74
C ASN A 105 -5.52 -15.49 -15.07
N PHE A 106 -4.88 -15.30 -13.91
CA PHE A 106 -4.79 -13.98 -13.29
C PHE A 106 -4.02 -13.02 -14.21
N PRO A 107 -4.58 -11.85 -14.53
CA PRO A 107 -4.09 -11.01 -15.63
C PRO A 107 -2.87 -10.15 -15.27
N THR A 108 -1.87 -10.69 -14.57
CA THR A 108 -0.68 -9.95 -14.10
C THR A 108 -0.04 -9.07 -15.16
N ALA A 109 0.14 -9.60 -16.39
CA ALA A 109 0.75 -8.86 -17.50
C ALA A 109 -0.16 -7.75 -18.07
N GLN A 110 -1.44 -7.77 -17.74
CA GLN A 110 -2.41 -6.77 -18.18
C GLN A 110 -2.58 -5.64 -17.18
N LEU A 111 -2.18 -5.84 -15.93
CA LEU A 111 -2.29 -4.83 -14.89
C LEU A 111 -1.23 -3.74 -15.10
N VAL A 112 -1.57 -2.51 -14.72
CA VAL A 112 -0.67 -1.36 -14.74
C VAL A 112 -0.23 -1.01 -13.32
N ALA A 113 1.01 -0.57 -13.14
CA ALA A 113 1.44 0.03 -11.89
C ALA A 113 0.88 1.46 -11.82
N PRO A 114 0.03 1.80 -10.83
CA PRO A 114 -0.51 3.15 -10.74
C PRO A 114 0.60 4.15 -10.40
N GLU A 115 0.51 5.34 -10.99
CA GLU A 115 1.43 6.43 -10.72
C GLU A 115 0.88 7.35 -9.63
N GLN A 116 1.75 7.82 -8.74
CA GLN A 116 1.38 8.87 -7.80
C GLN A 116 1.23 10.20 -8.55
N VAL A 117 0.10 10.86 -8.33
CA VAL A 117 -0.16 12.23 -8.78
C VAL A 117 -0.48 13.08 -7.56
N ILE A 118 0.16 14.25 -7.46
CA ILE A 118 -0.11 15.23 -6.40
C ILE A 118 -0.45 16.55 -7.08
N PHE A 119 -1.59 17.13 -6.73
CA PHE A 119 -2.01 18.44 -7.24
C PHE A 119 -2.58 19.29 -6.11
N LYS A 120 -2.59 20.60 -6.31
CA LYS A 120 -3.11 21.53 -5.32
C LYS A 120 -4.59 21.77 -5.49
N ALA A 121 -5.33 21.70 -4.39
CA ALA A 121 -6.68 22.26 -4.31
C ALA A 121 -6.62 23.80 -4.34
N PRO A 122 -7.74 24.50 -4.61
CA PRO A 122 -7.77 25.97 -4.69
C PRO A 122 -7.24 26.69 -3.44
N ASP A 123 -7.35 26.07 -2.27
CA ASP A 123 -6.83 26.60 -1.00
C ASP A 123 -5.38 26.20 -0.70
N GLY A 124 -4.70 25.53 -1.65
CA GLY A 124 -3.30 25.14 -1.55
C GLY A 124 -3.03 23.77 -0.94
N LEU A 125 -4.06 23.05 -0.46
CA LEU A 125 -3.89 21.69 0.07
C LEU A 125 -3.42 20.73 -1.02
N ASN A 126 -2.41 19.89 -0.72
CA ASN A 126 -1.96 18.85 -1.64
C ASN A 126 -2.97 17.69 -1.62
N ILE A 127 -3.52 17.40 -2.78
CA ILE A 127 -4.42 16.26 -3.00
C ILE A 127 -3.62 15.15 -3.67
N HIS A 128 -3.66 13.96 -3.10
CA HIS A 128 -2.99 12.78 -3.62
C HIS A 128 -3.96 11.93 -4.44
N ALA A 129 -3.45 11.36 -5.53
CA ALA A 129 -4.23 10.48 -6.38
C ALA A 129 -3.36 9.38 -6.99
N GLN A 130 -3.99 8.30 -7.42
CA GLN A 130 -3.38 7.22 -8.20
C GLN A 130 -3.87 7.33 -9.64
N LEU A 131 -2.93 7.45 -10.58
CA LEU A 131 -3.21 7.50 -12.01
C LEU A 131 -2.96 6.12 -12.63
N PHE A 132 -4.02 5.51 -13.14
CA PHE A 132 -3.96 4.29 -13.96
C PHE A 132 -3.99 4.73 -15.42
N LYS A 133 -2.87 4.62 -16.11
CA LYS A 133 -2.77 4.97 -17.53
C LYS A 133 -3.47 3.93 -18.39
N GLY A 134 -4.46 4.35 -19.14
CA GLY A 134 -5.15 3.49 -20.09
C GLY A 134 -4.21 2.89 -21.14
N LYS A 135 -4.38 1.61 -21.46
CA LYS A 135 -3.60 0.93 -22.50
C LYS A 135 -3.99 1.42 -23.90
N GLY A 136 -3.14 1.11 -24.86
CA GLY A 136 -3.33 1.47 -26.29
C GLY A 136 -2.62 2.76 -26.68
N SER A 137 -2.54 3.01 -27.98
CA SER A 137 -1.76 4.09 -28.61
C SER A 137 -2.57 5.33 -28.95
N ALA A 138 -3.88 5.37 -28.64
CA ALA A 138 -4.72 6.53 -28.94
C ALA A 138 -4.20 7.80 -28.24
N ALA A 139 -4.04 8.88 -28.99
CA ALA A 139 -3.55 10.16 -28.49
C ALA A 139 -4.52 10.80 -27.48
N LYS A 140 -5.82 10.57 -27.64
CA LYS A 140 -6.87 10.98 -26.69
C LYS A 140 -7.54 9.74 -26.14
N LYS A 141 -7.59 9.60 -24.81
CA LYS A 141 -8.22 8.49 -24.11
C LYS A 141 -9.36 9.02 -23.25
N PRO A 142 -10.47 8.29 -23.17
CA PRO A 142 -11.51 8.64 -22.21
C PRO A 142 -10.95 8.57 -20.80
N ALA A 143 -11.38 9.47 -19.92
CA ALA A 143 -10.94 9.54 -18.55
C ALA A 143 -12.09 9.32 -17.57
N ILE A 144 -11.78 8.65 -16.46
CA ILE A 144 -12.70 8.39 -15.35
C ILE A 144 -12.05 8.90 -14.07
N VAL A 145 -12.79 9.62 -13.24
CA VAL A 145 -12.42 9.95 -11.89
C VAL A 145 -13.12 8.98 -10.95
N TYR A 146 -12.35 8.19 -10.23
CA TYR A 146 -12.84 7.30 -9.18
C TYR A 146 -12.74 8.01 -7.82
N ILE A 147 -13.85 8.09 -7.12
CA ILE A 147 -13.96 8.70 -5.79
C ILE A 147 -14.40 7.60 -4.82
N HIS A 148 -13.55 7.27 -3.85
CA HIS A 148 -13.86 6.23 -2.86
C HIS A 148 -14.94 6.71 -1.87
N GLY A 149 -15.69 5.75 -1.31
CA GLY A 149 -16.66 6.02 -0.26
C GLY A 149 -16.03 6.05 1.14
N GLY A 150 -16.81 6.55 2.13
CA GLY A 150 -16.43 6.64 3.55
C GLY A 150 -15.18 7.50 3.74
N PRO A 151 -15.29 8.80 4.05
CA PRO A 151 -14.19 9.75 3.88
C PRO A 151 -12.90 9.32 4.57
N SER A 152 -12.96 8.72 5.74
CA SER A 152 -11.78 8.24 6.50
C SER A 152 -11.12 7.01 5.85
N ARG A 153 -10.69 7.15 4.59
CA ARG A 153 -10.03 6.11 3.79
C ARG A 153 -8.85 6.69 3.04
N GLN A 154 -7.99 5.79 2.55
CA GLN A 154 -6.89 6.10 1.64
C GLN A 154 -6.78 5.01 0.59
N MET A 155 -6.90 5.36 -0.69
CA MET A 155 -6.53 4.48 -1.80
C MET A 155 -5.02 4.50 -1.97
N LEU A 156 -4.42 3.34 -2.24
CA LEU A 156 -2.98 3.14 -2.24
C LEU A 156 -2.43 2.82 -3.64
N LEU A 157 -1.11 2.90 -3.79
CA LEU A 157 -0.40 2.61 -5.05
C LEU A 157 -0.28 1.09 -5.33
N GLY A 158 -1.32 0.33 -5.04
CA GLY A 158 -1.40 -1.10 -5.26
C GLY A 158 -2.67 -1.70 -4.66
N TRP A 159 -2.77 -3.03 -4.69
CA TRP A 159 -3.91 -3.74 -4.15
C TRP A 159 -4.08 -3.47 -2.65
N ASN A 160 -5.32 -3.31 -2.20
CA ASN A 160 -5.65 -3.27 -0.79
C ASN A 160 -5.92 -4.70 -0.28
N TYR A 161 -5.67 -4.97 1.00
CA TYR A 161 -6.02 -6.24 1.63
C TYR A 161 -7.52 -6.38 1.93
N SER A 162 -8.23 -5.25 2.03
CA SER A 162 -9.68 -5.22 2.25
C SER A 162 -10.41 -5.55 0.95
N GLU A 163 -11.35 -6.49 1.01
CA GLU A 163 -12.10 -7.00 -0.14
C GLU A 163 -12.77 -5.88 -0.95
N TYR A 164 -13.47 -4.96 -0.29
CA TYR A 164 -14.15 -3.84 -0.97
C TYR A 164 -13.19 -3.00 -1.80
N TYR A 165 -12.04 -2.62 -1.22
CA TYR A 165 -11.07 -1.76 -1.92
C TYR A 165 -10.18 -2.54 -2.89
N ALA A 166 -10.00 -3.84 -2.68
CA ALA A 166 -9.41 -4.72 -3.68
C ALA A 166 -10.28 -4.77 -4.94
N ASN A 167 -11.59 -4.89 -4.80
CA ASN A 167 -12.53 -4.86 -5.91
C ASN A 167 -12.54 -3.51 -6.63
N ALA A 168 -12.48 -2.40 -5.90
CA ALA A 168 -12.35 -1.06 -6.48
C ALA A 168 -11.04 -0.90 -7.27
N TYR A 169 -9.93 -1.40 -6.73
CA TYR A 169 -8.65 -1.43 -7.43
C TYR A 169 -8.71 -2.29 -8.69
N ALA A 170 -9.34 -3.49 -8.62
CA ALA A 170 -9.55 -4.36 -9.77
C ALA A 170 -10.39 -3.67 -10.87
N LEU A 171 -11.44 -2.94 -10.50
CA LEU A 171 -12.24 -2.16 -11.44
C LEU A 171 -11.40 -1.10 -12.14
N ASN A 172 -10.59 -0.33 -11.41
CA ASN A 172 -9.69 0.68 -11.99
C ASN A 172 -8.68 0.04 -12.94
N GLN A 173 -8.15 -1.13 -12.62
CA GLN A 173 -7.26 -1.91 -13.49
C GLN A 173 -7.98 -2.40 -14.75
N TYR A 174 -9.21 -2.90 -14.61
CA TYR A 174 -10.02 -3.33 -15.74
C TYR A 174 -10.28 -2.17 -16.70
N LEU A 175 -10.73 -1.02 -16.19
CA LEU A 175 -10.96 0.17 -17.02
C LEU A 175 -9.68 0.63 -17.73
N ALA A 176 -8.54 0.60 -17.05
CA ALA A 176 -7.24 0.90 -17.67
C ALA A 176 -6.90 -0.09 -18.79
N SER A 177 -7.19 -1.38 -18.62
CA SER A 177 -7.01 -2.39 -19.67
C SER A 177 -7.90 -2.17 -20.90
N GLN A 178 -9.07 -1.53 -20.69
CA GLN A 178 -10.00 -1.15 -21.76
C GLN A 178 -9.66 0.21 -22.41
N GLY A 179 -8.54 0.83 -22.06
CA GLY A 179 -8.06 2.07 -22.64
C GLY A 179 -8.49 3.35 -21.93
N PHE A 180 -9.22 3.27 -20.83
CA PHE A 180 -9.57 4.44 -20.02
C PHE A 180 -8.39 4.88 -19.17
N THR A 181 -8.17 6.18 -19.05
CA THR A 181 -7.30 6.73 -18.01
C THR A 181 -8.13 6.91 -16.74
N VAL A 182 -7.72 6.29 -15.63
CA VAL A 182 -8.46 6.38 -14.36
C VAL A 182 -7.64 7.18 -13.34
N LEU A 183 -8.25 8.21 -12.76
CA LEU A 183 -7.70 8.98 -11.64
C LEU A 183 -8.49 8.62 -10.38
N SER A 184 -7.85 7.87 -9.47
CA SER A 184 -8.42 7.52 -8.17
C SER A 184 -7.94 8.54 -7.14
N VAL A 185 -8.86 9.35 -6.59
CA VAL A 185 -8.53 10.54 -5.79
C VAL A 185 -8.70 10.25 -4.31
N ASN A 186 -7.68 10.60 -3.50
CA ASN A 186 -7.78 10.73 -2.05
C ASN A 186 -8.16 12.18 -1.72
N TYR A 187 -9.42 12.40 -1.39
CA TYR A 187 -9.95 13.73 -1.09
C TYR A 187 -9.89 14.03 0.42
N ARG A 188 -10.19 15.26 0.78
CA ARG A 188 -10.27 15.71 2.18
C ARG A 188 -11.10 14.78 3.05
N LEU A 189 -10.88 14.80 4.35
CA LEU A 189 -11.44 13.90 5.36
C LEU A 189 -10.91 12.47 5.22
N GLY A 190 -10.01 12.21 4.24
CA GLY A 190 -9.26 10.96 4.13
C GLY A 190 -8.16 10.85 5.19
N ILE A 191 -7.60 9.67 5.34
CA ILE A 191 -6.53 9.36 6.31
C ILE A 191 -5.17 9.29 5.63
N GLY A 192 -4.10 9.38 6.41
CA GLY A 192 -2.72 9.15 5.96
C GLY A 192 -1.94 10.42 5.60
N TYR A 193 -2.58 11.58 5.51
CA TYR A 193 -1.94 12.84 5.07
C TYR A 193 -1.84 13.90 6.16
N GLY A 194 -2.08 13.51 7.41
CA GLY A 194 -2.02 14.39 8.57
C GLY A 194 -3.37 14.93 9.01
N TYR A 195 -3.36 15.63 10.14
CA TYR A 195 -4.57 16.14 10.81
C TYR A 195 -5.33 17.15 9.94
N ASP A 196 -4.64 18.12 9.36
CA ASP A 196 -5.25 19.19 8.55
C ASP A 196 -5.93 18.65 7.26
N PHE A 197 -5.55 17.46 6.82
CA PHE A 197 -6.19 16.80 5.70
C PHE A 197 -7.46 16.05 6.12
N GLN A 198 -7.48 15.57 7.37
CA GLN A 198 -8.54 14.74 7.90
C GLN A 198 -9.69 15.56 8.54
N CYS A 199 -9.46 16.82 8.91
CA CYS A 199 -10.43 17.66 9.63
C CYS A 199 -10.99 18.80 8.76
#